data_4b77c0da2a23dcf5f6475fdc3b4eabe3
#
_entry.id   4b77c0da2a23dcf5f6475fdc3b4eabe3
#
_cell.length_a   1.000
_cell.length_b   1.000
_cell.length_c   1.000
_cell.angle_alpha   90.00
_cell.angle_beta   90.00
_cell.angle_gamma   90.00
#
_symmetry.space_group_name_H-M   'P 1'
#
loop_
_entity.id
_entity.type
_entity.pdbx_description
1 polymer ?
#
loop_
_entity_poly.entity_id
_entity_poly.type
_entity_poly.pdbx_seq_one_letter_code
_entity_poly.pdbx_strand_id
1 'polypeptide(L)'
;MKFNTEAKALGFQDHDILVGTEFGAFKTFDGDMYRDLSTATRVDIIRGGKPMSLNLPGDLDMLSMIKESPRFVEVYLPLQIDSVMKDSPASKLGLAKGDKILALNGKKVDSFNEFQLELGRINDVLASTSSHQDSVKALTAQVTYLKASGDTLKNNVMLQSTENGVKFGFYNHPVLLDYKVTHISYGFFQSFPAGIKYGWNVLSGYVGDMKYVFTKEGAKSLGGFGALG
;
A
#
# COMPACT_ATOMS: atom_id res chain seq x y z
N MET A 1 -5.57 -1.35 -8.77
CA MET A 1 -4.56 -1.62 -7.74
C MET A 1 -3.29 -0.82 -8.02
N LYS A 2 -2.33 -0.80 -7.10
CA LYS A 2 -0.96 -0.29 -7.26
C LYS A 2 -0.01 -1.48 -7.12
N PHE A 3 1.03 -1.55 -7.94
CA PHE A 3 1.93 -2.70 -8.01
C PHE A 3 3.38 -2.27 -7.87
N ASN A 4 4.21 -3.10 -7.23
CA ASN A 4 5.64 -2.87 -7.12
C ASN A 4 6.38 -3.26 -8.44
N THR A 5 7.70 -3.14 -8.43
CA THR A 5 8.54 -3.42 -9.61
C THR A 5 8.48 -4.91 -10.00
N GLU A 6 8.45 -5.82 -9.02
CA GLU A 6 8.36 -7.26 -9.26
C GLU A 6 7.05 -7.64 -9.95
N ALA A 7 5.92 -7.18 -9.40
CA ALA A 7 4.61 -7.40 -10.03
C ALA A 7 4.55 -6.82 -11.46
N LYS A 8 5.11 -5.63 -11.68
CA LYS A 8 5.18 -5.02 -13.02
C LYS A 8 6.03 -5.82 -14.00
N ALA A 9 7.09 -6.47 -13.53
CA ALA A 9 7.90 -7.38 -14.36
C ALA A 9 7.10 -8.63 -14.79
N LEU A 10 6.09 -9.05 -14.02
CA LEU A 10 5.17 -10.12 -14.38
C LEU A 10 4.00 -9.64 -15.28
N GLY A 11 3.98 -8.37 -15.65
CA GLY A 11 3.00 -7.82 -16.58
C GLY A 11 1.85 -7.05 -15.95
N PHE A 12 1.77 -6.94 -14.61
CA PHE A 12 0.78 -6.07 -13.96
C PHE A 12 1.03 -4.60 -14.27
N GLN A 13 -0.03 -3.81 -14.26
CA GLN A 13 0.03 -2.35 -14.41
C GLN A 13 -0.80 -1.68 -13.33
N ASP A 14 -0.35 -0.48 -12.91
CA ASP A 14 -1.15 0.33 -12.00
C ASP A 14 -2.54 0.57 -12.60
N HIS A 15 -3.55 0.56 -11.75
CA HIS A 15 -4.98 0.59 -12.06
C HIS A 15 -5.60 -0.72 -12.57
N ASP A 16 -4.85 -1.80 -12.77
CA ASP A 16 -5.49 -3.11 -12.97
C ASP A 16 -6.43 -3.43 -11.80
N ILE A 17 -7.54 -4.07 -12.12
CA ILE A 17 -8.48 -4.61 -11.12
C ILE A 17 -8.22 -6.12 -11.06
N LEU A 18 -7.84 -6.63 -9.90
CA LEU A 18 -7.71 -8.06 -9.67
C LEU A 18 -9.09 -8.70 -9.59
N VAL A 19 -9.32 -9.75 -10.35
CA VAL A 19 -10.59 -10.47 -10.40
C VAL A 19 -10.50 -11.80 -9.67
N GLY A 20 -9.48 -12.61 -9.94
CA GLY A 20 -9.30 -13.91 -9.34
C GLY A 20 -8.13 -14.66 -9.96
N THR A 21 -7.98 -15.92 -9.55
CA THR A 21 -7.00 -16.87 -10.08
C THR A 21 -7.74 -18.13 -10.53
N GLU A 22 -7.02 -19.17 -10.96
CA GLU A 22 -7.58 -20.49 -11.20
C GLU A 22 -8.25 -21.11 -9.95
N PHE A 23 -7.94 -20.61 -8.76
CA PHE A 23 -8.54 -21.07 -7.49
C PHE A 23 -9.91 -20.43 -7.20
N GLY A 24 -10.24 -19.33 -7.86
CA GLY A 24 -11.51 -18.64 -7.72
C GLY A 24 -11.41 -17.12 -7.76
N ALA A 25 -12.56 -16.47 -7.64
CA ALA A 25 -12.64 -15.01 -7.61
C ALA A 25 -12.21 -14.45 -6.25
N PHE A 26 -11.45 -13.37 -6.27
CA PHE A 26 -11.10 -12.63 -5.06
C PHE A 26 -12.35 -11.97 -4.46
N LYS A 27 -12.57 -12.15 -3.17
CA LYS A 27 -13.68 -11.57 -2.43
C LYS A 27 -13.24 -10.42 -1.54
N THR A 28 -12.03 -10.52 -1.03
CA THR A 28 -11.43 -9.60 -0.06
C THR A 28 -9.99 -9.30 -0.46
N PHE A 29 -9.50 -8.16 0.00
CA PHE A 29 -8.08 -7.78 -0.14
C PHE A 29 -7.38 -8.10 1.19
N ASP A 30 -6.90 -9.33 1.34
CA ASP A 30 -6.33 -9.86 2.57
C ASP A 30 -5.23 -10.90 2.30
N GLY A 31 -4.82 -11.63 3.34
CA GLY A 31 -3.79 -12.66 3.24
C GLY A 31 -4.16 -13.82 2.30
N ASP A 32 -5.43 -14.15 2.19
CA ASP A 32 -5.91 -15.23 1.31
C ASP A 32 -5.67 -14.87 -0.17
N MET A 33 -5.90 -13.60 -0.54
CA MET A 33 -5.58 -13.12 -1.88
C MET A 33 -4.08 -13.25 -2.19
N TYR A 34 -3.20 -12.88 -1.25
CA TYR A 34 -1.76 -13.04 -1.44
C TYR A 34 -1.33 -14.50 -1.53
N ARG A 35 -1.95 -15.38 -0.74
CA ARG A 35 -1.71 -16.84 -0.80
C ARG A 35 -2.08 -17.39 -2.17
N ASP A 36 -3.27 -17.06 -2.66
CA ASP A 36 -3.73 -17.48 -3.98
C ASP A 36 -2.80 -16.97 -5.08
N LEU A 37 -2.45 -15.67 -5.07
CA LEU A 37 -1.51 -15.09 -6.02
C LEU A 37 -0.13 -15.76 -5.98
N SER A 38 0.36 -16.14 -4.80
CA SER A 38 1.70 -16.72 -4.65
C SER A 38 1.84 -18.10 -5.27
N THR A 39 0.74 -18.85 -5.37
CA THR A 39 0.73 -20.22 -5.89
C THR A 39 0.03 -20.37 -7.24
N ALA A 40 -0.62 -19.30 -7.70
CA ALA A 40 -1.32 -19.29 -8.97
C ALA A 40 -0.37 -19.31 -10.17
N THR A 41 -0.77 -20.00 -11.23
CA THR A 41 -0.12 -19.94 -12.54
C THR A 41 -0.80 -18.94 -13.49
N ARG A 42 -2.01 -18.50 -13.12
CA ARG A 42 -2.78 -17.51 -13.86
C ARG A 42 -3.53 -16.58 -12.93
N VAL A 43 -3.59 -15.31 -13.29
CA VAL A 43 -4.44 -14.33 -12.65
C VAL A 43 -5.30 -13.62 -13.69
N ASP A 44 -6.58 -13.48 -13.39
CA ASP A 44 -7.53 -12.75 -14.21
C ASP A 44 -7.67 -11.32 -13.69
N ILE A 45 -7.57 -10.35 -14.60
CA ILE A 45 -7.61 -8.92 -14.30
C ILE A 45 -8.54 -8.18 -15.25
N ILE A 46 -8.93 -6.95 -14.88
CA ILE A 46 -9.56 -5.99 -15.79
C ILE A 46 -8.60 -4.81 -15.94
N ARG A 47 -8.19 -4.54 -17.18
CA ARG A 47 -7.30 -3.42 -17.57
C ARG A 47 -8.02 -2.52 -18.55
N GLY A 48 -8.20 -1.24 -18.20
CA GLY A 48 -8.92 -0.30 -19.06
C GLY A 48 -10.36 -0.75 -19.41
N GLY A 49 -11.02 -1.44 -18.48
CA GLY A 49 -12.37 -1.98 -18.68
C GLY A 49 -12.44 -3.30 -19.47
N LYS A 50 -11.30 -3.85 -19.90
CA LYS A 50 -11.23 -5.11 -20.67
C LYS A 50 -10.71 -6.25 -19.80
N PRO A 51 -11.38 -7.42 -19.77
CA PRO A 51 -10.88 -8.59 -19.09
C PRO A 51 -9.68 -9.16 -19.84
N MET A 52 -8.68 -9.60 -19.07
CA MET A 52 -7.49 -10.31 -19.59
C MET A 52 -6.89 -11.17 -18.49
N SER A 53 -5.99 -12.07 -18.87
CA SER A 53 -5.26 -12.92 -17.93
C SER A 53 -3.76 -12.71 -18.07
N LEU A 54 -3.06 -12.79 -16.95
CA LEU A 54 -1.60 -12.80 -16.88
C LEU A 54 -1.13 -14.17 -16.38
N ASN A 55 0.02 -14.64 -16.88
CA ASN A 55 0.66 -15.84 -16.37
C ASN A 55 1.54 -15.48 -15.18
N LEU A 56 1.49 -16.33 -14.16
CA LEU A 56 2.31 -16.24 -12.96
C LEU A 56 3.21 -17.47 -12.85
N PRO A 57 4.35 -17.38 -12.13
CA PRO A 57 5.28 -18.50 -12.00
C PRO A 57 4.76 -19.66 -11.13
N GLY A 58 3.76 -19.42 -10.28
CA GLY A 58 3.17 -20.44 -9.38
C GLY A 58 3.95 -20.70 -8.09
N ASP A 59 5.03 -19.96 -7.84
CA ASP A 59 5.94 -20.12 -6.71
C ASP A 59 6.47 -18.80 -6.15
N LEU A 60 5.67 -17.73 -6.24
CA LEU A 60 6.04 -16.42 -5.65
C LEU A 60 6.18 -16.53 -4.12
N ASP A 61 7.16 -15.86 -3.56
CA ASP A 61 7.32 -15.80 -2.10
C ASP A 61 6.27 -14.86 -1.49
N MET A 62 5.21 -15.43 -0.92
CA MET A 62 4.13 -14.70 -0.28
C MET A 62 4.63 -13.75 0.82
N LEU A 63 5.64 -14.16 1.60
CA LEU A 63 6.14 -13.31 2.69
C LEU A 63 6.87 -12.09 2.15
N SER A 64 7.63 -12.24 1.07
CA SER A 64 8.25 -11.14 0.35
C SER A 64 7.20 -10.19 -0.21
N MET A 65 6.17 -10.73 -0.87
CA MET A 65 5.06 -9.95 -1.44
C MET A 65 4.38 -9.03 -0.42
N ILE A 66 4.29 -9.46 0.85
CA ILE A 66 3.61 -8.71 1.93
C ILE A 66 4.56 -7.77 2.68
N LYS A 67 5.82 -8.18 2.90
CA LYS A 67 6.78 -7.45 3.74
C LYS A 67 7.53 -6.34 3.01
N GLU A 68 7.69 -6.45 1.70
CA GLU A 68 8.38 -5.43 0.92
C GLU A 68 7.65 -4.08 0.96
N SER A 69 8.41 -3.01 0.75
CA SER A 69 7.86 -1.66 0.65
C SER A 69 8.36 -1.01 -0.66
N PRO A 70 7.48 -0.73 -1.64
CA PRO A 70 6.04 -1.04 -1.67
C PRO A 70 5.76 -2.54 -1.78
N ARG A 71 4.60 -2.99 -1.27
CA ARG A 71 4.15 -4.38 -1.38
C ARG A 71 3.94 -4.78 -2.83
N PHE A 72 3.94 -6.09 -3.10
CA PHE A 72 3.67 -6.65 -4.42
C PHE A 72 2.42 -6.02 -5.06
N VAL A 73 1.35 -5.94 -4.31
CA VAL A 73 0.12 -5.23 -4.69
C VAL A 73 -0.45 -4.46 -3.50
N GLU A 74 -0.98 -3.27 -3.76
CA GLU A 74 -1.64 -2.42 -2.78
C GLU A 74 -2.94 -1.86 -3.35
N VAL A 75 -3.87 -1.49 -2.48
CA VAL A 75 -5.03 -0.71 -2.90
C VAL A 75 -4.54 0.64 -3.40
N TYR A 76 -4.93 1.02 -4.63
CA TYR A 76 -4.64 2.34 -5.15
C TYR A 76 -5.39 3.40 -4.35
N LEU A 77 -4.66 4.32 -3.75
CA LEU A 77 -5.21 5.44 -2.99
C LEU A 77 -4.99 6.73 -3.78
N PRO A 78 -6.04 7.38 -4.29
CA PRO A 78 -5.92 8.68 -4.94
C PRO A 78 -5.28 9.71 -4.00
N LEU A 79 -4.42 10.55 -4.53
CA LEU A 79 -3.83 11.67 -3.78
C LEU A 79 -4.76 12.87 -3.89
N GLN A 80 -5.59 13.07 -2.88
CA GLN A 80 -6.59 14.13 -2.82
C GLN A 80 -6.57 14.81 -1.45
N ILE A 81 -6.25 16.10 -1.42
CA ILE A 81 -6.26 16.86 -0.18
C ILE A 81 -7.71 17.13 0.23
N ASP A 82 -8.14 16.53 1.35
CA ASP A 82 -9.44 16.80 1.95
C ASP A 82 -9.37 18.00 2.90
N SER A 83 -8.37 18.02 3.78
CA SER A 83 -8.13 19.13 4.70
C SER A 83 -6.65 19.26 5.05
N VAL A 84 -6.25 20.43 5.48
CA VAL A 84 -4.86 20.76 5.83
C VAL A 84 -4.76 21.06 7.33
N MET A 85 -3.76 20.48 7.98
CA MET A 85 -3.50 20.70 9.41
C MET A 85 -2.91 22.10 9.63
N LYS A 86 -3.39 22.79 10.64
CA LYS A 86 -2.86 24.11 11.04
C LYS A 86 -1.38 24.01 11.38
N ASP A 87 -0.61 25.04 11.03
CA ASP A 87 0.83 25.19 11.32
C ASP A 87 1.71 24.06 10.73
N SER A 88 1.17 23.28 9.79
CA SER A 88 1.87 22.21 9.10
C SER A 88 2.68 22.68 7.89
N PRO A 89 3.61 21.85 7.36
CA PRO A 89 4.27 22.11 6.08
C PRO A 89 3.28 22.37 4.94
N ALA A 90 2.19 21.61 4.85
CA ALA A 90 1.14 21.81 3.86
C ALA A 90 0.47 23.20 3.98
N SER A 91 0.19 23.64 5.22
CA SER A 91 -0.40 24.97 5.44
C SER A 91 0.58 26.10 5.10
N LYS A 92 1.88 25.92 5.36
CA LYS A 92 2.93 26.92 4.99
C LYS A 92 3.07 27.08 3.47
N LEU A 93 2.75 26.05 2.70
CA LEU A 93 2.66 26.12 1.23
C LEU A 93 1.34 26.74 0.74
N GLY A 94 0.42 27.06 1.63
CA GLY A 94 -0.91 27.53 1.29
C GLY A 94 -1.78 26.49 0.60
N LEU A 95 -1.51 25.18 0.82
CA LEU A 95 -2.32 24.12 0.27
C LEU A 95 -3.71 24.12 0.91
N ALA A 96 -4.71 23.77 0.10
CA ALA A 96 -6.10 23.69 0.50
C ALA A 96 -6.80 22.50 -0.16
N LYS A 97 -8.03 22.22 0.24
CA LYS A 97 -8.89 21.23 -0.40
C LYS A 97 -9.04 21.52 -1.90
N GLY A 98 -8.83 20.51 -2.72
CA GLY A 98 -8.89 20.60 -4.19
C GLY A 98 -7.54 20.85 -4.86
N ASP A 99 -6.49 21.28 -4.13
CA ASP A 99 -5.14 21.34 -4.65
C ASP A 99 -4.58 19.92 -4.86
N LYS A 100 -3.63 19.77 -5.80
CA LYS A 100 -3.02 18.47 -6.11
C LYS A 100 -1.50 18.55 -5.96
N ILE A 101 -0.91 17.65 -5.20
CA ILE A 101 0.54 17.47 -5.17
C ILE A 101 0.92 16.65 -6.41
N LEU A 102 1.89 17.15 -7.18
CA LEU A 102 2.35 16.56 -8.43
C LEU A 102 3.70 15.86 -8.27
N ALA A 103 4.59 16.42 -7.45
CA ALA A 103 5.90 15.84 -7.22
C ALA A 103 6.46 16.22 -5.84
N LEU A 104 7.28 15.34 -5.28
CA LEU A 104 8.06 15.54 -4.06
C LEU A 104 9.54 15.26 -4.38
N ASN A 105 10.42 16.23 -4.10
CA ASN A 105 11.85 16.18 -4.41
C ASN A 105 12.15 15.80 -5.88
N GLY A 106 11.34 16.31 -6.81
CA GLY A 106 11.46 16.03 -8.24
C GLY A 106 10.89 14.68 -8.69
N LYS A 107 10.47 13.82 -7.78
CA LYS A 107 9.79 12.57 -8.11
C LYS A 107 8.29 12.81 -8.22
N LYS A 108 7.73 12.40 -9.36
CA LYS A 108 6.29 12.46 -9.61
C LYS A 108 5.56 11.56 -8.61
N VAL A 109 4.43 12.05 -8.11
CA VAL A 109 3.54 11.31 -7.21
C VAL A 109 2.11 11.34 -7.77
N ASP A 110 1.65 10.20 -8.26
CA ASP A 110 0.33 10.04 -8.88
C ASP A 110 -0.70 9.45 -7.90
N SER A 111 -0.25 9.00 -6.73
CA SER A 111 -1.07 8.36 -5.71
C SER A 111 -0.61 8.74 -4.30
N PHE A 112 -1.50 8.57 -3.34
CA PHE A 112 -1.13 8.71 -1.94
C PHE A 112 -0.12 7.65 -1.49
N ASN A 113 -0.17 6.44 -2.10
CA ASN A 113 0.84 5.40 -1.89
C ASN A 113 2.25 5.89 -2.25
N GLU A 114 2.44 6.50 -3.43
CA GLU A 114 3.72 7.05 -3.85
C GLU A 114 4.17 8.21 -2.99
N PHE A 115 3.23 9.08 -2.61
CA PHE A 115 3.53 10.18 -1.71
C PHE A 115 4.04 9.68 -0.36
N GLN A 116 3.39 8.68 0.23
CA GLN A 116 3.84 8.05 1.48
C GLN A 116 5.19 7.34 1.33
N LEU A 117 5.42 6.68 0.21
CA LEU A 117 6.71 6.04 -0.09
C LEU A 117 7.86 7.07 -0.12
N GLU A 118 7.64 8.23 -0.75
CA GLU A 118 8.66 9.30 -0.77
C GLU A 118 8.87 9.93 0.61
N LEU A 119 7.83 10.08 1.43
CA LEU A 119 7.99 10.49 2.83
C LEU A 119 8.78 9.45 3.64
N GLY A 120 8.53 8.17 3.42
CA GLY A 120 9.29 7.08 4.01
C GLY A 120 10.78 7.15 3.67
N ARG A 121 11.12 7.38 2.40
CA ARG A 121 12.53 7.56 1.98
C ARG A 121 13.21 8.75 2.64
N ILE A 122 12.49 9.86 2.83
CA ILE A 122 13.01 11.01 3.57
C ILE A 122 13.27 10.63 5.02
N ASN A 123 12.36 9.86 5.62
CA ASN A 123 12.52 9.35 6.99
C ASN A 123 13.73 8.42 7.12
N ASP A 124 13.98 7.53 6.15
CA ASP A 124 15.13 6.64 6.14
C ASP A 124 16.46 7.42 6.04
N VAL A 125 16.49 8.44 5.17
CA VAL A 125 17.63 9.36 5.09
C VAL A 125 17.84 10.08 6.41
N LEU A 126 16.78 10.59 7.03
CA LEU A 126 16.84 11.28 8.33
C LEU A 126 17.37 10.35 9.43
N ALA A 127 16.91 9.10 9.47
CA ALA A 127 17.33 8.10 10.45
C ALA A 127 18.82 7.71 10.31
N SER A 128 19.38 7.81 9.09
CA SER A 128 20.79 7.54 8.82
C SER A 128 21.72 8.74 9.05
N THR A 129 21.15 9.90 9.39
CA THR A 129 21.87 11.18 9.49
C THR A 129 22.33 11.43 10.92
N SER A 130 23.60 11.77 11.09
CA SER A 130 24.23 12.03 12.40
C SER A 130 24.44 13.52 12.72
N SER A 131 24.31 14.42 11.73
CA SER A 131 24.51 15.85 11.92
C SER A 131 23.20 16.63 11.86
N HIS A 132 23.10 17.70 12.65
CA HIS A 132 21.93 18.60 12.61
C HIS A 132 21.76 19.26 11.23
N GLN A 133 22.87 19.64 10.59
CA GLN A 133 22.82 20.28 9.28
C GLN A 133 22.27 19.36 8.20
N ASP A 134 22.67 18.09 8.21
CA ASP A 134 22.15 17.09 7.26
C ASP A 134 20.69 16.73 7.56
N SER A 135 20.30 16.73 8.83
CA SER A 135 18.89 16.55 9.23
C SER A 135 18.00 17.67 8.67
N VAL A 136 18.43 18.92 8.79
CA VAL A 136 17.71 20.07 8.20
C VAL A 136 17.61 19.93 6.68
N LYS A 137 18.70 19.54 6.02
CA LYS A 137 18.74 19.31 4.58
C LYS A 137 17.78 18.16 4.17
N ALA A 138 17.78 17.06 4.89
CA ALA A 138 16.90 15.92 4.64
C ALA A 138 15.41 16.29 4.81
N LEU A 139 15.08 17.12 5.81
CA LEU A 139 13.72 17.59 6.07
C LEU A 139 13.27 18.69 5.10
N THR A 140 14.18 19.34 4.36
CA THR A 140 13.80 20.38 3.39
C THR A 140 13.37 19.73 2.08
N ALA A 141 12.06 19.65 1.87
CA ALA A 141 11.47 19.04 0.68
C ALA A 141 11.06 20.08 -0.36
N GLN A 142 11.34 19.81 -1.62
CA GLN A 142 10.82 20.56 -2.75
C GLN A 142 9.50 19.96 -3.20
N VAL A 143 8.44 20.74 -3.21
CA VAL A 143 7.08 20.30 -3.56
C VAL A 143 6.62 21.00 -4.83
N THR A 144 6.20 20.22 -5.83
CA THR A 144 5.48 20.74 -6.99
C THR A 144 4.00 20.44 -6.81
N TYR A 145 3.15 21.45 -6.92
CA TYR A 145 1.72 21.27 -6.71
C TYR A 145 0.91 22.20 -7.63
N LEU A 146 -0.30 21.73 -7.95
CA LEU A 146 -1.29 22.44 -8.75
C LEU A 146 -2.37 22.99 -7.83
N LYS A 147 -2.57 24.29 -7.87
CA LYS A 147 -3.66 24.95 -7.17
C LYS A 147 -4.99 24.69 -7.89
N ALA A 148 -6.08 24.70 -7.15
CA ALA A 148 -7.43 24.63 -7.74
C ALA A 148 -7.71 25.78 -8.72
N SER A 149 -6.99 26.90 -8.62
CA SER A 149 -7.00 28.02 -9.60
C SER A 149 -6.37 27.67 -10.95
N GLY A 150 -5.63 26.57 -11.06
CA GLY A 150 -4.92 26.14 -12.27
C GLY A 150 -3.43 26.46 -12.27
N ASP A 151 -2.91 27.19 -11.28
CA ASP A 151 -1.50 27.55 -11.20
C ASP A 151 -0.65 26.38 -10.68
N THR A 152 0.43 26.06 -11.40
CA THR A 152 1.43 25.10 -10.93
C THR A 152 2.57 25.84 -10.24
N LEU A 153 2.79 25.50 -8.96
CA LEU A 153 3.81 26.11 -8.12
C LEU A 153 4.85 25.08 -7.70
N LYS A 154 6.06 25.57 -7.44
CA LYS A 154 7.19 24.76 -6.98
C LYS A 154 7.91 25.49 -5.86
N ASN A 155 7.79 25.00 -4.64
CA ASN A 155 8.33 25.64 -3.45
C ASN A 155 9.03 24.62 -2.55
N ASN A 156 9.98 25.11 -1.76
CA ASN A 156 10.60 24.33 -0.70
C ASN A 156 9.84 24.52 0.61
N VAL A 157 9.73 23.46 1.39
CA VAL A 157 9.13 23.49 2.72
C VAL A 157 9.89 22.55 3.64
N MET A 158 10.03 22.95 4.90
CA MET A 158 10.58 22.08 5.94
C MET A 158 9.49 21.15 6.46
N LEU A 159 9.70 19.86 6.31
CA LEU A 159 8.80 18.80 6.83
C LEU A 159 8.91 18.73 8.36
N GLN A 160 7.89 18.18 9.01
CA GLN A 160 7.88 17.95 10.44
C GLN A 160 8.38 16.54 10.75
N SER A 161 9.42 16.42 11.57
CA SER A 161 9.83 15.16 12.17
C SER A 161 9.04 14.90 13.44
N THR A 162 8.48 13.71 13.58
CA THR A 162 7.72 13.25 14.76
C THR A 162 8.20 11.86 15.16
N GLU A 163 7.81 11.37 16.32
CA GLU A 163 8.09 10.00 16.77
C GLU A 163 7.57 8.93 15.77
N ASN A 164 6.50 9.26 15.04
CA ASN A 164 5.90 8.39 14.03
C ASN A 164 6.42 8.69 12.60
N GLY A 165 7.60 9.29 12.46
CA GLY A 165 8.22 9.62 11.19
C GLY A 165 7.91 11.04 10.68
N VAL A 166 8.29 11.27 9.43
CA VAL A 166 8.17 12.57 8.77
C VAL A 166 6.73 12.82 8.32
N LYS A 167 6.20 14.01 8.62
CA LYS A 167 4.83 14.41 8.29
C LYS A 167 4.79 15.67 7.41
N PHE A 168 3.85 15.69 6.49
CA PHE A 168 3.57 16.80 5.60
C PHE A 168 2.39 17.67 6.09
N GLY A 169 1.41 17.05 6.71
CA GLY A 169 0.34 17.72 7.44
C GLY A 169 -0.91 18.05 6.63
N PHE A 170 -1.41 17.08 5.87
CA PHE A 170 -2.77 17.11 5.34
C PHE A 170 -3.46 15.77 5.58
N TYR A 171 -4.78 15.77 5.50
CA TYR A 171 -5.59 14.56 5.45
C TYR A 171 -5.95 14.25 4.01
N ASN A 172 -5.61 13.03 3.59
CA ASN A 172 -6.04 12.52 2.29
C ASN A 172 -7.53 12.16 2.35
N HIS A 173 -8.23 12.33 1.25
CA HIS A 173 -9.63 11.92 1.17
C HIS A 173 -9.81 10.45 1.57
N PRO A 174 -10.73 10.13 2.51
CA PRO A 174 -10.95 8.76 2.94
C PRO A 174 -11.64 7.96 1.83
N VAL A 175 -10.86 7.22 1.05
CA VAL A 175 -11.32 6.45 -0.13
C VAL A 175 -12.47 5.50 0.22
N LEU A 176 -12.52 5.00 1.46
CA LEU A 176 -13.60 4.12 1.92
C LEU A 176 -14.98 4.78 1.88
N LEU A 177 -15.06 6.12 1.91
CA LEU A 177 -16.34 6.85 1.78
C LEU A 177 -16.90 6.79 0.35
N ASP A 178 -16.06 6.51 -0.64
CA ASP A 178 -16.45 6.41 -2.04
C ASP A 178 -17.01 5.02 -2.39
N TYR A 179 -16.85 4.05 -1.48
CA TYR A 179 -17.31 2.68 -1.69
C TYR A 179 -18.62 2.40 -0.96
N LYS A 180 -19.50 1.69 -1.66
CA LYS A 180 -20.73 1.19 -1.06
C LYS A 180 -20.39 0.06 -0.09
N VAL A 181 -20.61 0.30 1.19
CA VAL A 181 -20.44 -0.73 2.23
C VAL A 181 -21.56 -1.77 2.09
N THR A 182 -21.19 -3.03 1.90
CA THR A 182 -22.15 -4.15 1.90
C THR A 182 -22.11 -4.82 3.26
N HIS A 183 -23.23 -4.77 4.00
CA HIS A 183 -23.39 -5.50 5.25
C HIS A 183 -23.90 -6.90 4.95
N ILE A 184 -23.09 -7.91 5.34
CA ILE A 184 -23.50 -9.32 5.27
C ILE A 184 -24.03 -9.69 6.65
N SER A 185 -25.33 -9.99 6.73
CA SER A 185 -25.98 -10.44 7.97
C SER A 185 -26.47 -11.88 7.82
N TYR A 186 -26.28 -12.67 8.84
CA TYR A 186 -26.75 -14.04 8.88
C TYR A 186 -27.84 -14.17 9.94
N GLY A 187 -28.96 -14.83 9.59
CA GLY A 187 -29.93 -15.25 10.58
C GLY A 187 -29.36 -16.34 11.50
N PHE A 188 -29.99 -16.58 12.67
CA PHE A 188 -29.49 -17.54 13.67
C PHE A 188 -29.10 -18.89 13.07
N PHE A 189 -29.97 -19.52 12.28
CA PHE A 189 -29.69 -20.83 11.64
C PHE A 189 -28.68 -20.75 10.49
N GLN A 190 -28.54 -19.63 9.84
CA GLN A 190 -27.58 -19.42 8.75
C GLN A 190 -26.16 -19.15 9.28
N SER A 191 -26.04 -18.69 10.53
CA SER A 191 -24.73 -18.43 11.15
C SER A 191 -23.92 -19.69 11.40
N PHE A 192 -24.58 -20.83 11.69
CA PHE A 192 -23.90 -22.10 11.95
C PHE A 192 -23.12 -22.62 10.73
N PRO A 193 -23.73 -22.83 9.54
CA PRO A 193 -22.96 -23.28 8.38
C PRO A 193 -21.96 -22.22 7.90
N ALA A 194 -22.29 -20.92 8.02
CA ALA A 194 -21.37 -19.84 7.69
C ALA A 194 -20.14 -19.85 8.63
N GLY A 195 -20.35 -20.03 9.94
CA GLY A 195 -19.28 -20.12 10.94
C GLY A 195 -18.40 -21.35 10.74
N ILE A 196 -19.00 -22.53 10.47
CA ILE A 196 -18.23 -23.77 10.16
C ILE A 196 -17.38 -23.57 8.91
N LYS A 197 -17.96 -23.01 7.84
CA LYS A 197 -17.23 -22.76 6.60
C LYS A 197 -16.11 -21.76 6.81
N TYR A 198 -16.36 -20.69 7.56
CA TYR A 198 -15.32 -19.70 7.90
C TYR A 198 -14.20 -20.36 8.72
N GLY A 199 -14.54 -21.09 9.79
CA GLY A 199 -13.56 -21.80 10.63
C GLY A 199 -12.72 -22.78 9.83
N TRP A 200 -13.34 -23.54 8.91
CA TRP A 200 -12.62 -24.46 8.01
C TRP A 200 -11.65 -23.72 7.09
N ASN A 201 -12.08 -22.61 6.48
CA ASN A 201 -11.22 -21.80 5.62
C ASN A 201 -10.02 -21.24 6.39
N VAL A 202 -10.25 -20.72 7.60
CA VAL A 202 -9.18 -20.22 8.47
C VAL A 202 -8.20 -21.35 8.82
N LEU A 203 -8.71 -22.51 9.25
CA LEU A 203 -7.87 -23.65 9.63
C LEU A 203 -7.06 -24.18 8.43
N SER A 204 -7.71 -24.37 7.27
CA SER A 204 -7.00 -24.80 6.06
C SER A 204 -5.97 -23.78 5.59
N GLY A 205 -6.25 -22.49 5.79
CA GLY A 205 -5.29 -21.42 5.58
C GLY A 205 -4.04 -21.58 6.45
N TYR A 206 -4.20 -21.76 7.76
CA TYR A 206 -3.08 -21.97 8.67
C TYR A 206 -2.25 -23.21 8.30
N VAL A 207 -2.91 -24.32 7.95
CA VAL A 207 -2.20 -25.53 7.49
C VAL A 207 -1.43 -25.25 6.21
N GLY A 208 -2.03 -24.52 5.25
CA GLY A 208 -1.36 -24.11 4.03
C GLY A 208 -0.16 -23.19 4.28
N ASP A 209 -0.27 -22.29 5.27
CA ASP A 209 0.78 -21.33 5.62
C ASP A 209 1.97 -21.98 6.36
N MET A 210 1.78 -23.16 6.97
CA MET A 210 2.90 -23.89 7.59
C MET A 210 4.05 -24.18 6.62
N LYS A 211 3.79 -24.29 5.31
CA LYS A 211 4.86 -24.45 4.31
C LYS A 211 5.83 -23.26 4.29
N TYR A 212 5.35 -22.04 4.57
CA TYR A 212 6.18 -20.83 4.56
C TYR A 212 7.16 -20.77 5.73
N VAL A 213 6.87 -21.50 6.84
CA VAL A 213 7.81 -21.63 7.97
C VAL A 213 9.13 -22.26 7.53
N PHE A 214 9.10 -23.12 6.52
CA PHE A 214 10.27 -23.80 5.97
C PHE A 214 10.96 -23.03 4.83
N THR A 215 10.47 -21.86 4.46
CA THR A 215 11.16 -20.96 3.50
C THR A 215 12.27 -20.19 4.18
N LYS A 216 13.22 -19.64 3.40
CA LYS A 216 14.34 -18.83 3.93
C LYS A 216 13.83 -17.63 4.73
N GLU A 217 12.77 -16.96 4.27
CA GLU A 217 12.19 -15.79 4.94
C GLU A 217 11.39 -16.20 6.19
N GLY A 218 10.69 -17.33 6.14
CA GLY A 218 10.03 -17.90 7.32
C GLY A 218 11.02 -18.32 8.40
N ALA A 219 12.10 -18.98 8.03
CA ALA A 219 13.16 -19.36 8.96
C ALA A 219 13.82 -18.15 9.63
N LYS A 220 14.05 -17.05 8.90
CA LYS A 220 14.56 -15.79 9.48
C LYS A 220 13.57 -15.17 10.47
N SER A 221 12.26 -15.28 10.20
CA SER A 221 11.21 -14.77 11.09
C SER A 221 11.13 -15.56 12.40
N LEU A 222 11.38 -16.86 12.37
CA LEU A 222 11.44 -17.72 13.56
C LEU A 222 12.75 -17.55 14.34
N GLY A 223 13.87 -17.26 13.66
CA GLY A 223 15.18 -17.02 14.30
C GLY A 223 15.18 -15.82 15.25
N GLY A 224 14.26 -14.86 15.08
CA GLY A 224 14.05 -13.75 16.01
C GLY A 224 13.56 -14.18 17.40
N PHE A 225 12.91 -15.32 17.52
CA PHE A 225 12.48 -15.89 18.81
C PHE A 225 13.61 -16.64 19.55
N GLY A 226 14.59 -17.17 18.82
CA GLY A 226 15.75 -17.87 19.40
C GLY A 226 16.88 -16.94 19.87
N ALA A 227 16.82 -15.64 19.55
CA ALA A 227 17.84 -14.67 19.97
C ALA A 227 17.54 -13.99 21.32
N LEU A 228 16.49 -14.41 22.02
CA LEU A 228 16.09 -13.92 23.35
C LEU A 228 16.44 -14.89 24.48
N GLY A 229 17.36 -15.84 24.23
CA GLY A 229 17.93 -16.76 25.23
C GLY A 229 19.35 -16.45 25.59
#